data_f5ef66d7394b9a7c3dfe3b9d23030667
#
_entry.id   f5ef66d7394b9a7c3dfe3b9d23030667
#
_cell.length_a   1.000
_cell.length_b   1.000
_cell.length_c   1.000
_cell.angle_alpha   90.00
_cell.angle_beta   90.00
_cell.angle_gamma   90.00
#
_symmetry.space_group_name_H-M   'P 1'
#
loop_
_entity.id
_entity.type
_entity.pdbx_description
1 polymer ?
#
loop_
_entity_poly.entity_id
_entity_poly.type
_entity_poly.pdbx_seq_one_letter_code
_entity_poly.pdbx_strand_id
1 'polypeptide(L)'
;GVIQNGLYLGLIFLALTKIDSNVSVIIASILPLTVAFFSWVFFKSRLSLLGLSGLFVGLIGVLLIMIQRVEKEYEILGITLCIMGLLATTFSTLIITKININKNNILIVVGLQMLAGSLFLLPLSYFFEVWSISFNMTFLFTFLYIAAFPGIIGPVIWFYLQKEIGAVKYSSFHFLVPFFGIAISYFLLGETLTFSDMIGVIVIIIGLYLVNRDKKGF
;
A
#
# COMPACT_ATOMS: atom_id res chain seq x y z
N GLY A 1 15.02 0.81 2.46
CA GLY A 1 14.81 -0.35 3.34
C GLY A 1 14.17 0.08 4.64
N VAL A 2 14.90 0.80 5.51
CA VAL A 2 14.42 1.19 6.85
C VAL A 2 13.06 1.93 6.79
N ILE A 3 12.91 2.91 5.90
CA ILE A 3 11.65 3.69 5.81
C ILE A 3 10.50 2.81 5.30
N GLN A 4 10.71 2.02 4.24
CA GLN A 4 9.67 1.22 3.59
C GLN A 4 9.31 -0.04 4.38
N ASN A 5 10.32 -0.81 4.80
CA ASN A 5 10.11 -2.12 5.39
C ASN A 5 10.27 -2.12 6.92
N GLY A 6 10.91 -1.10 7.49
CA GLY A 6 11.00 -0.91 8.93
C GLY A 6 9.88 0.00 9.44
N LEU A 7 9.98 1.28 9.15
CA LEU A 7 9.08 2.29 9.71
C LEU A 7 7.63 2.11 9.24
N TYR A 8 7.40 2.00 7.91
CA TYR A 8 6.04 1.82 7.39
C TYR A 8 5.37 0.55 7.92
N LEU A 9 6.02 -0.63 7.77
CA LEU A 9 5.43 -1.89 8.23
C LEU A 9 5.23 -1.90 9.75
N GLY A 10 6.21 -1.43 10.52
CA GLY A 10 6.07 -1.35 11.96
C GLY A 10 4.90 -0.48 12.39
N LEU A 11 4.75 0.70 11.80
CA LEU A 11 3.63 1.62 12.08
C LEU A 11 2.27 1.01 11.69
N ILE A 12 2.19 0.35 10.53
CA ILE A 12 0.93 -0.27 10.08
C ILE A 12 0.56 -1.46 10.95
N PHE A 13 1.48 -2.34 11.31
CA PHE A 13 1.17 -3.45 12.20
C PHE A 13 0.72 -2.97 13.58
N LEU A 14 1.37 -1.96 14.16
CA LEU A 14 0.93 -1.33 15.40
C LEU A 14 -0.46 -0.66 15.24
N ALA A 15 -0.72 0.00 14.12
CA ALA A 15 -2.02 0.60 13.87
C ALA A 15 -3.14 -0.44 13.82
N LEU A 16 -2.92 -1.58 13.16
CA LEU A 16 -3.88 -2.67 13.04
C LEU A 16 -4.24 -3.36 14.38
N THR A 17 -3.47 -3.13 15.45
CA THR A 17 -3.89 -3.52 16.82
C THR A 17 -4.89 -2.56 17.43
N LYS A 18 -5.15 -1.40 16.82
CA LYS A 18 -5.92 -0.27 17.33
C LYS A 18 -7.10 0.14 16.45
N ILE A 19 -7.10 -0.23 15.20
CA ILE A 19 -8.13 0.10 14.22
C ILE A 19 -8.43 -1.10 13.33
N ASP A 20 -9.63 -1.09 12.77
CA ASP A 20 -10.05 -2.02 11.73
C ASP A 20 -9.18 -1.91 10.47
N SER A 21 -8.90 -3.05 9.85
CA SER A 21 -8.17 -3.14 8.58
C SER A 21 -8.81 -2.30 7.46
N ASN A 22 -10.14 -2.17 7.44
CA ASN A 22 -10.85 -1.36 6.45
C ASN A 22 -10.51 0.14 6.57
N VAL A 23 -10.35 0.65 7.79
CA VAL A 23 -9.87 2.03 8.04
C VAL A 23 -8.44 2.20 7.53
N SER A 24 -7.57 1.23 7.80
CA SER A 24 -6.20 1.24 7.30
C SER A 24 -6.13 1.26 5.77
N VAL A 25 -6.98 0.47 5.08
CA VAL A 25 -7.09 0.45 3.61
C VAL A 25 -7.56 1.80 3.06
N ILE A 26 -8.54 2.46 3.70
CA ILE A 26 -8.99 3.81 3.30
C ILE A 26 -7.82 4.79 3.38
N ILE A 27 -7.09 4.82 4.49
CA ILE A 27 -5.94 5.71 4.68
C ILE A 27 -4.83 5.40 3.66
N ALA A 28 -4.50 4.12 3.46
CA ALA A 28 -3.51 3.70 2.46
C ALA A 28 -3.90 4.10 1.03
N SER A 29 -5.19 4.15 0.72
CA SER A 29 -5.70 4.57 -0.60
C SER A 29 -5.51 6.07 -0.88
N ILE A 30 -5.11 6.86 0.12
CA ILE A 30 -4.69 8.26 -0.09
C ILE A 30 -3.25 8.33 -0.66
N LEU A 31 -2.50 7.23 -0.67
CA LEU A 31 -1.11 7.19 -1.15
C LEU A 31 -0.90 7.85 -2.52
N PRO A 32 -1.71 7.62 -3.57
CA PRO A 32 -1.47 8.26 -4.86
C PRO A 32 -1.59 9.78 -4.82
N LEU A 33 -2.49 10.31 -3.99
CA LEU A 33 -2.67 11.75 -3.80
C LEU A 33 -1.47 12.36 -3.04
N THR A 34 -0.98 11.71 -1.99
CA THR A 34 0.21 12.18 -1.26
C THR A 34 1.46 12.09 -2.11
N VAL A 35 1.64 11.02 -2.88
CA VAL A 35 2.74 10.87 -3.84
C VAL A 35 2.66 11.97 -4.91
N ALA A 36 1.49 12.26 -5.47
CA ALA A 36 1.30 13.33 -6.45
C ALA A 36 1.62 14.71 -5.87
N PHE A 37 1.11 14.99 -4.67
CA PHE A 37 1.35 16.26 -3.98
C PHE A 37 2.84 16.48 -3.69
N PHE A 38 3.50 15.51 -3.06
CA PHE A 38 4.93 15.65 -2.74
C PHE A 38 5.84 15.59 -3.99
N SER A 39 5.45 14.85 -5.03
CA SER A 39 6.13 14.92 -6.33
C SER A 39 6.07 16.33 -6.92
N TRP A 40 4.94 16.99 -6.81
CA TRP A 40 4.82 18.40 -7.23
C TRP A 40 5.68 19.34 -6.38
N VAL A 41 5.64 19.19 -5.05
CA VAL A 41 6.40 20.05 -4.13
C VAL A 41 7.91 19.90 -4.33
N PHE A 42 8.43 18.67 -4.36
CA PHE A 42 9.88 18.43 -4.39
C PHE A 42 10.48 18.41 -5.79
N PHE A 43 9.72 17.95 -6.78
CA PHE A 43 10.24 17.78 -8.13
C PHE A 43 9.59 18.69 -9.16
N LYS A 44 8.65 19.53 -8.72
CA LYS A 44 7.85 20.43 -9.58
C LYS A 44 7.14 19.70 -10.73
N SER A 45 6.98 18.41 -10.58
CA SER A 45 6.29 17.59 -11.54
C SER A 45 4.78 17.81 -11.42
N ARG A 46 4.10 18.04 -12.55
CA ARG A 46 2.67 18.37 -12.56
C ARG A 46 1.89 17.31 -13.29
N LEU A 47 0.88 16.75 -12.63
CA LEU A 47 -0.17 16.03 -13.32
C LEU A 47 -1.00 16.97 -14.18
N SER A 48 -1.56 16.44 -15.25
CA SER A 48 -2.64 17.14 -15.96
C SER A 48 -3.91 17.14 -15.10
N LEU A 49 -4.87 17.99 -15.45
CA LEU A 49 -6.20 17.95 -14.81
C LEU A 49 -6.85 16.57 -14.95
N LEU A 50 -6.58 15.87 -16.06
CA LEU A 50 -7.08 14.52 -16.29
C LEU A 50 -6.49 13.50 -15.28
N GLY A 51 -5.17 13.54 -15.05
CA GLY A 51 -4.53 12.68 -14.07
C GLY A 51 -5.01 12.96 -12.64
N LEU A 52 -5.13 14.25 -12.30
CA LEU A 52 -5.62 14.66 -10.98
C LEU A 52 -7.08 14.24 -10.76
N SER A 53 -7.96 14.46 -11.74
CA SER A 53 -9.35 13.97 -11.64
C SER A 53 -9.44 12.47 -11.50
N GLY A 54 -8.57 11.73 -12.21
CA GLY A 54 -8.48 10.27 -12.08
C GLY A 54 -8.12 9.81 -10.68
N LEU A 55 -7.22 10.51 -9.98
CA LEU A 55 -6.89 10.19 -8.58
C LEU A 55 -8.08 10.42 -7.63
N PHE A 56 -8.82 11.51 -7.80
CA PHE A 56 -10.02 11.76 -6.99
C PHE A 56 -11.14 10.76 -7.28
N VAL A 57 -11.37 10.45 -8.56
CA VAL A 57 -12.36 9.44 -8.96
C VAL A 57 -12.00 8.07 -8.37
N GLY A 58 -10.74 7.64 -8.46
CA GLY A 58 -10.28 6.40 -7.85
C GLY A 58 -10.49 6.35 -6.33
N LEU A 59 -10.18 7.44 -5.62
CA LEU A 59 -10.42 7.54 -4.19
C LEU A 59 -11.92 7.46 -3.84
N ILE A 60 -12.79 8.12 -4.60
CA ILE A 60 -14.25 8.02 -4.42
C ILE A 60 -14.69 6.55 -4.58
N GLY A 61 -14.18 5.83 -5.56
CA GLY A 61 -14.48 4.41 -5.73
C GLY A 61 -14.07 3.55 -4.54
N VAL A 62 -12.90 3.81 -3.94
CA VAL A 62 -12.46 3.14 -2.70
C VAL A 62 -13.41 3.46 -1.55
N LEU A 63 -13.79 4.72 -1.37
CA LEU A 63 -14.70 5.13 -0.30
C LEU A 63 -16.07 4.46 -0.43
N LEU A 64 -16.60 4.31 -1.65
CA LEU A 64 -17.89 3.62 -1.91
C LEU A 64 -17.84 2.15 -1.45
N ILE A 65 -16.70 1.48 -1.59
CA ILE A 65 -16.52 0.10 -1.14
C ILE A 65 -16.30 0.03 0.38
N MET A 66 -15.38 0.84 0.90
CA MET A 66 -14.84 0.64 2.24
C MET A 66 -15.67 1.28 3.34
N ILE A 67 -16.38 2.41 3.08
CA ILE A 67 -17.06 3.17 4.13
C ILE A 67 -18.16 2.36 4.82
N GLN A 68 -18.80 1.42 4.11
CA GLN A 68 -19.84 0.55 4.64
C GLN A 68 -19.30 -0.60 5.50
N ARG A 69 -17.98 -0.86 5.41
CA ARG A 69 -17.28 -1.96 6.08
C ARG A 69 -16.49 -1.49 7.29
N VAL A 70 -16.50 -0.18 7.59
CA VAL A 70 -15.83 0.40 8.75
C VAL A 70 -16.66 0.11 9.99
N GLU A 71 -16.08 -0.59 10.95
CA GLU A 71 -16.63 -0.71 12.29
C GLU A 71 -16.52 0.63 13.03
N LYS A 72 -17.45 0.88 13.96
CA LYS A 72 -17.56 2.21 14.60
C LYS A 72 -16.52 2.50 15.67
N GLU A 73 -15.80 1.48 16.13
CA GLU A 73 -14.79 1.63 17.17
C GLU A 73 -13.38 1.69 16.57
N TYR A 74 -12.74 2.85 16.69
CA TYR A 74 -11.35 3.05 16.31
C TYR A 74 -10.66 4.01 17.26
N GLU A 75 -9.40 3.71 17.57
CA GLU A 75 -8.56 4.58 18.38
C GLU A 75 -7.86 5.64 17.52
N ILE A 76 -7.86 6.89 17.99
CA ILE A 76 -7.14 8.00 17.31
C ILE A 76 -5.67 7.68 17.12
N LEU A 77 -5.06 6.98 18.09
CA LEU A 77 -3.67 6.53 17.98
C LEU A 77 -3.44 5.65 16.75
N GLY A 78 -4.32 4.69 16.48
CA GLY A 78 -4.21 3.82 15.30
C GLY A 78 -4.31 4.59 13.99
N ILE A 79 -5.22 5.56 13.89
CA ILE A 79 -5.32 6.46 12.73
C ILE A 79 -4.03 7.26 12.55
N THR A 80 -3.47 7.81 13.63
CA THR A 80 -2.23 8.58 13.60
C THR A 80 -1.06 7.73 13.11
N LEU A 81 -0.93 6.49 13.60
CA LEU A 81 0.09 5.54 13.16
C LEU A 81 -0.06 5.19 11.67
N CYS A 82 -1.30 4.99 11.18
CA CYS A 82 -1.56 4.79 9.76
C CYS A 82 -1.14 5.99 8.90
N ILE A 83 -1.45 7.22 9.33
CA ILE A 83 -1.04 8.44 8.62
C ILE A 83 0.49 8.57 8.59
N MET A 84 1.16 8.29 9.69
CA MET A 84 2.62 8.27 9.73
C MET A 84 3.20 7.20 8.79
N GLY A 85 2.60 6.01 8.75
CA GLY A 85 2.93 4.95 7.80
C GLY A 85 2.71 5.37 6.34
N LEU A 86 1.58 6.01 6.04
CA LEU A 86 1.30 6.58 4.72
C LEU A 86 2.37 7.59 4.28
N LEU A 87 2.81 8.46 5.17
CA LEU A 87 3.89 9.41 4.87
C LEU A 87 5.23 8.69 4.67
N ALA A 88 5.55 7.69 5.49
CA ALA A 88 6.77 6.90 5.34
C ALA A 88 6.82 6.21 3.97
N THR A 89 5.75 5.52 3.57
CA THR A 89 5.70 4.88 2.23
C THR A 89 5.68 5.89 1.09
N THR A 90 5.05 7.06 1.26
CA THR A 90 5.09 8.17 0.29
C THR A 90 6.54 8.61 0.03
N PHE A 91 7.28 8.95 1.09
CA PHE A 91 8.67 9.38 0.96
C PHE A 91 9.57 8.27 0.40
N SER A 92 9.38 7.04 0.84
CA SER A 92 10.11 5.89 0.28
C SER A 92 9.88 5.76 -1.23
N THR A 93 8.63 5.85 -1.68
CA THR A 93 8.26 5.81 -3.10
C THR A 93 8.96 6.91 -3.89
N LEU A 94 8.98 8.14 -3.37
CA LEU A 94 9.65 9.27 -4.03
C LEU A 94 11.16 9.08 -4.12
N ILE A 95 11.79 8.61 -3.06
CA ILE A 95 13.22 8.31 -3.02
C ILE A 95 13.58 7.25 -4.06
N ILE A 96 12.85 6.12 -4.06
CA ILE A 96 13.08 5.01 -5.00
C ILE A 96 12.95 5.46 -6.46
N THR A 97 12.00 6.33 -6.76
CA THR A 97 11.80 6.85 -8.12
C THR A 97 13.01 7.63 -8.62
N LYS A 98 13.73 8.32 -7.74
CA LYS A 98 14.88 9.15 -8.09
C LYS A 98 16.22 8.40 -8.12
N ILE A 99 16.33 7.28 -7.42
CA ILE A 99 17.56 6.49 -7.43
C ILE A 99 17.66 5.76 -8.77
N ASN A 100 18.78 5.95 -9.46
CA ASN A 100 19.04 5.22 -10.70
C ASN A 100 19.52 3.79 -10.38
N ILE A 101 18.62 2.83 -10.45
CA ILE A 101 18.90 1.42 -10.20
C ILE A 101 18.78 0.67 -11.52
N ASN A 102 19.83 -0.08 -11.87
CA ASN A 102 19.77 -0.97 -13.01
C ASN A 102 18.72 -2.06 -12.77
N LYS A 103 17.87 -2.32 -13.78
CA LYS A 103 16.83 -3.34 -13.71
C LYS A 103 17.34 -4.72 -13.31
N ASN A 104 18.54 -5.08 -13.73
CA ASN A 104 19.18 -6.36 -13.39
C ASN A 104 19.49 -6.50 -11.88
N ASN A 105 19.51 -5.40 -11.13
CA ASN A 105 19.83 -5.38 -9.71
C ASN A 105 18.60 -5.23 -8.81
N ILE A 106 17.39 -5.22 -9.36
CA ILE A 106 16.14 -5.00 -8.59
C ILE A 106 16.01 -6.03 -7.47
N LEU A 107 16.25 -7.30 -7.74
CA LEU A 107 16.15 -8.36 -6.73
C LEU A 107 17.15 -8.15 -5.58
N ILE A 108 18.38 -7.75 -5.88
CA ILE A 108 19.40 -7.44 -4.87
C ILE A 108 18.95 -6.24 -4.02
N VAL A 109 18.44 -5.19 -4.66
CA VAL A 109 17.99 -3.98 -3.96
C VAL A 109 16.78 -4.29 -3.06
N VAL A 110 15.83 -5.07 -3.53
CA VAL A 110 14.69 -5.52 -2.73
C VAL A 110 15.18 -6.36 -1.54
N GLY A 111 16.08 -7.32 -1.75
CA GLY A 111 16.67 -8.11 -0.67
C GLY A 111 17.39 -7.26 0.38
N LEU A 112 18.20 -6.29 -0.04
CA LEU A 112 18.87 -5.36 0.88
C LEU A 112 17.87 -4.45 1.62
N GLN A 113 16.78 -4.05 0.97
CA GLN A 113 15.70 -3.29 1.62
C GLN A 113 15.01 -4.12 2.71
N MET A 114 14.73 -5.40 2.44
CA MET A 114 14.13 -6.31 3.42
C MET A 114 15.07 -6.53 4.61
N LEU A 115 16.36 -6.79 4.35
CA LEU A 115 17.37 -6.93 5.40
C LEU A 115 17.48 -5.67 6.26
N ALA A 116 17.53 -4.50 5.66
CA ALA A 116 17.60 -3.24 6.40
C ALA A 116 16.33 -3.00 7.25
N GLY A 117 15.16 -3.35 6.73
CA GLY A 117 13.90 -3.28 7.47
C GLY A 117 13.84 -4.25 8.64
N SER A 118 14.25 -5.50 8.43
CA SER A 118 14.26 -6.53 9.50
C SER A 118 15.28 -6.20 10.59
N LEU A 119 16.47 -5.73 10.25
CA LEU A 119 17.46 -5.27 11.22
C LEU A 119 16.99 -4.08 12.05
N PHE A 120 16.16 -3.22 11.48
CA PHE A 120 15.53 -2.11 12.21
C PHE A 120 14.40 -2.59 13.13
N LEU A 121 13.54 -3.51 12.68
CA LEU A 121 12.40 -4.01 13.46
C LEU A 121 12.80 -5.02 14.53
N LEU A 122 13.84 -5.81 14.32
CA LEU A 122 14.24 -6.89 15.22
C LEU A 122 14.48 -6.41 16.68
N PRO A 123 15.27 -5.34 16.94
CA PRO A 123 15.43 -4.85 18.31
C PRO A 123 14.12 -4.30 18.89
N LEU A 124 13.26 -3.65 18.07
CA LEU A 124 11.97 -3.17 18.53
C LEU A 124 11.06 -4.32 18.94
N SER A 125 10.95 -5.36 18.10
CA SER A 125 10.21 -6.58 18.45
C SER A 125 10.76 -7.25 19.70
N TYR A 126 12.09 -7.34 19.84
CA TYR A 126 12.72 -7.94 21.02
C TYR A 126 12.35 -7.26 22.33
N PHE A 127 12.27 -5.90 22.33
CA PHE A 127 12.00 -5.14 23.55
C PHE A 127 10.51 -4.91 23.85
N PHE A 128 9.65 -4.94 22.81
CA PHE A 128 8.24 -4.53 22.95
C PHE A 128 7.24 -5.66 22.72
N GLU A 129 7.65 -6.83 22.21
CA GLU A 129 6.75 -7.93 21.91
C GLU A 129 7.00 -9.14 22.81
N VAL A 130 5.93 -9.89 23.11
CA VAL A 130 6.02 -11.18 23.80
C VAL A 130 6.24 -12.27 22.75
N TRP A 131 7.39 -12.88 22.77
CA TRP A 131 7.76 -13.95 21.85
C TRP A 131 7.08 -15.27 22.23
N SER A 132 5.91 -15.52 21.67
CA SER A 132 5.18 -16.79 21.83
C SER A 132 4.86 -17.35 20.42
N ILE A 133 5.72 -18.25 19.94
CA ILE A 133 5.55 -18.88 18.62
C ILE A 133 5.15 -20.33 18.82
N SER A 134 3.97 -20.72 18.36
CA SER A 134 3.56 -22.12 18.26
C SER A 134 3.94 -22.66 16.87
N PHE A 135 4.98 -23.49 16.83
CA PHE A 135 5.41 -24.14 15.59
C PHE A 135 4.43 -25.24 15.21
N ASN A 136 3.62 -25.01 14.18
CA ASN A 136 2.72 -25.98 13.59
C ASN A 136 2.74 -25.85 12.06
N MET A 137 2.09 -26.77 11.34
CA MET A 137 2.06 -26.74 9.87
C MET A 137 1.39 -25.49 9.32
N THR A 138 0.35 -24.97 9.99
CA THR A 138 -0.31 -23.73 9.60
C THR A 138 0.65 -22.55 9.68
N PHE A 139 1.41 -22.44 10.78
CA PHE A 139 2.44 -21.41 10.92
C PHE A 139 3.49 -21.51 9.79
N LEU A 140 3.99 -22.71 9.51
CA LEU A 140 4.99 -22.92 8.46
C LEU A 140 4.48 -22.49 7.08
N PHE A 141 3.29 -22.93 6.67
CA PHE A 141 2.71 -22.54 5.39
C PHE A 141 2.42 -21.04 5.30
N THR A 142 1.86 -20.44 6.36
CA THR A 142 1.61 -19.00 6.42
C THR A 142 2.90 -18.22 6.33
N PHE A 143 3.93 -18.61 7.06
CA PHE A 143 5.23 -17.97 7.03
C PHE A 143 5.87 -18.04 5.62
N LEU A 144 5.88 -19.21 4.99
CA LEU A 144 6.41 -19.39 3.65
C LEU A 144 5.62 -18.58 2.62
N TYR A 145 4.30 -18.53 2.75
CA TYR A 145 3.44 -17.72 1.88
C TYR A 145 3.76 -16.22 2.02
N ILE A 146 3.83 -15.72 3.26
CA ILE A 146 4.14 -14.29 3.52
C ILE A 146 5.56 -13.95 3.07
N ALA A 147 6.52 -14.81 3.31
CA ALA A 147 7.90 -14.58 2.86
C ALA A 147 8.03 -14.57 1.33
N ALA A 148 7.38 -15.51 0.64
CA ALA A 148 7.48 -15.63 -0.82
C ALA A 148 6.69 -14.54 -1.55
N PHE A 149 5.39 -14.40 -1.27
CA PHE A 149 4.51 -13.53 -2.06
C PHE A 149 4.62 -12.05 -1.67
N PRO A 150 4.19 -11.60 -0.50
CA PRO A 150 4.35 -10.19 -0.12
C PRO A 150 5.79 -9.82 0.23
N GLY A 151 6.65 -10.78 0.64
CA GLY A 151 8.02 -10.51 1.01
C GLY A 151 8.99 -10.40 -0.18
N ILE A 152 8.85 -11.18 -1.23
CA ILE A 152 9.80 -11.18 -2.37
C ILE A 152 9.09 -10.82 -3.67
N ILE A 153 8.09 -11.60 -4.09
CA ILE A 153 7.47 -11.47 -5.41
C ILE A 153 6.78 -10.10 -5.54
N GLY A 154 5.96 -9.74 -4.56
CA GLY A 154 5.25 -8.46 -4.55
C GLY A 154 6.20 -7.27 -4.67
N PRO A 155 7.17 -7.08 -3.76
CA PRO A 155 8.11 -5.97 -3.81
C PRO A 155 8.94 -5.90 -5.11
N VAL A 156 9.34 -7.04 -5.68
CA VAL A 156 10.06 -7.06 -6.96
C VAL A 156 9.17 -6.53 -8.09
N ILE A 157 7.94 -7.01 -8.19
CA ILE A 157 6.96 -6.53 -9.20
C ILE A 157 6.68 -5.04 -9.00
N TRP A 158 6.39 -4.62 -7.75
CA TRP A 158 6.12 -3.23 -7.41
C TRP A 158 7.28 -2.30 -7.73
N PHE A 159 8.50 -2.72 -7.41
CA PHE A 159 9.70 -1.95 -7.70
C PHE A 159 9.94 -1.79 -9.20
N TYR A 160 9.72 -2.88 -9.96
CA TYR A 160 9.80 -2.84 -11.41
C TYR A 160 8.76 -1.90 -12.01
N LEU A 161 7.49 -2.02 -11.61
CA LEU A 161 6.41 -1.14 -12.09
C LEU A 161 6.70 0.33 -11.77
N GLN A 162 7.15 0.62 -10.56
CA GLN A 162 7.48 1.98 -10.15
C GLN A 162 8.54 2.61 -11.06
N LYS A 163 9.52 1.82 -11.50
CA LYS A 163 10.57 2.29 -12.41
C LYS A 163 10.09 2.47 -13.84
N GLU A 164 9.13 1.66 -14.29
CA GLU A 164 8.59 1.74 -15.66
C GLU A 164 7.59 2.87 -15.84
N ILE A 165 6.65 3.01 -14.91
CA ILE A 165 5.50 3.88 -15.08
C ILE A 165 5.51 5.13 -14.19
N GLY A 166 6.52 5.24 -13.30
CA GLY A 166 6.69 6.36 -12.38
C GLY A 166 5.83 6.28 -11.12
N ALA A 167 6.18 7.15 -10.14
CA ALA A 167 5.64 7.07 -8.77
C ALA A 167 4.12 7.22 -8.70
N VAL A 168 3.53 8.18 -9.40
CA VAL A 168 2.09 8.49 -9.29
C VAL A 168 1.24 7.41 -9.94
N LYS A 169 1.60 6.98 -11.17
CA LYS A 169 0.87 5.89 -11.85
C LYS A 169 1.00 4.60 -11.07
N TYR A 170 2.20 4.26 -10.62
CA TYR A 170 2.46 3.13 -9.77
C TYR A 170 1.58 3.14 -8.50
N SER A 171 1.59 4.25 -7.76
CA SER A 171 0.83 4.35 -6.51
C SER A 171 -0.68 4.28 -6.73
N SER A 172 -1.20 4.71 -7.88
CA SER A 172 -2.64 4.63 -8.17
C SER A 172 -3.17 3.18 -8.20
N PHE A 173 -2.33 2.18 -8.45
CA PHE A 173 -2.72 0.78 -8.36
C PHE A 173 -3.11 0.34 -6.94
N HIS A 174 -2.78 1.11 -5.90
CA HIS A 174 -3.30 0.86 -4.55
C HIS A 174 -4.83 0.98 -4.46
N PHE A 175 -5.48 1.68 -5.38
CA PHE A 175 -6.94 1.67 -5.47
C PHE A 175 -7.54 0.29 -5.76
N LEU A 176 -6.75 -0.65 -6.28
CA LEU A 176 -7.20 -2.02 -6.50
C LEU A 176 -7.21 -2.88 -5.23
N VAL A 177 -6.57 -2.44 -4.14
CA VAL A 177 -6.52 -3.21 -2.89
C VAL A 177 -7.92 -3.56 -2.37
N PRO A 178 -8.87 -2.61 -2.24
CA PRO A 178 -10.23 -2.94 -1.80
C PRO A 178 -10.95 -3.87 -2.80
N PHE A 179 -10.73 -3.71 -4.10
CA PHE A 179 -11.29 -4.62 -5.11
C PHE A 179 -10.86 -6.08 -4.87
N PHE A 180 -9.56 -6.32 -4.72
CA PHE A 180 -9.08 -7.67 -4.43
C PHE A 180 -9.53 -8.16 -3.06
N GLY A 181 -9.62 -7.27 -2.06
CA GLY A 181 -10.16 -7.58 -0.73
C GLY A 181 -11.57 -8.15 -0.81
N ILE A 182 -12.50 -7.43 -1.45
CA ILE A 182 -13.90 -7.90 -1.59
C ILE A 182 -14.02 -9.15 -2.47
N ALA A 183 -13.19 -9.28 -3.52
CA ALA A 183 -13.20 -10.48 -4.36
C ALA A 183 -12.78 -11.71 -3.55
N ILE A 184 -11.73 -11.60 -2.74
CA ILE A 184 -11.27 -12.69 -1.86
C ILE A 184 -12.33 -13.02 -0.81
N SER A 185 -12.92 -12.02 -0.15
CA SER A 185 -14.00 -12.21 0.82
C SER A 185 -15.21 -12.92 0.20
N TYR A 186 -15.61 -12.55 -1.00
CA TYR A 186 -16.70 -13.21 -1.73
C TYR A 186 -16.40 -14.69 -2.03
N PHE A 187 -15.22 -14.97 -2.62
CA PHE A 187 -14.89 -16.34 -3.05
C PHE A 187 -14.47 -17.29 -1.92
N LEU A 188 -13.78 -16.77 -0.89
CA LEU A 188 -13.22 -17.62 0.18
C LEU A 188 -14.05 -17.60 1.46
N LEU A 189 -14.71 -16.48 1.78
CA LEU A 189 -15.47 -16.32 3.02
C LEU A 189 -16.98 -16.38 2.80
N GLY A 190 -17.46 -16.42 1.55
CA GLY A 190 -18.87 -16.47 1.21
C GLY A 190 -19.64 -15.18 1.51
N GLU A 191 -18.94 -14.04 1.63
CA GLU A 191 -19.57 -12.73 1.84
C GLU A 191 -20.36 -12.30 0.59
N THR A 192 -21.45 -11.57 0.80
CA THR A 192 -22.28 -11.06 -0.30
C THR A 192 -21.72 -9.76 -0.86
N LEU A 193 -21.67 -9.64 -2.18
CA LEU A 193 -21.36 -8.38 -2.84
C LEU A 193 -22.54 -7.41 -2.75
N THR A 194 -22.27 -6.19 -2.35
CA THR A 194 -23.25 -5.11 -2.32
C THR A 194 -23.28 -4.36 -3.66
N PHE A 195 -24.38 -3.64 -3.91
CA PHE A 195 -24.47 -2.76 -5.07
C PHE A 195 -23.38 -1.66 -5.06
N SER A 196 -23.05 -1.15 -3.87
CA SER A 196 -21.94 -0.20 -3.69
C SER A 196 -20.58 -0.78 -4.09
N ASP A 197 -20.33 -2.06 -3.82
CA ASP A 197 -19.08 -2.71 -4.22
C ASP A 197 -18.95 -2.70 -5.75
N MET A 198 -20.02 -3.05 -6.46
CA MET A 198 -20.03 -3.07 -7.93
C MET A 198 -19.79 -1.66 -8.52
N ILE A 199 -20.48 -0.64 -8.01
CA ILE A 199 -20.26 0.75 -8.44
C ILE A 199 -18.85 1.20 -8.11
N GLY A 200 -18.37 0.94 -6.89
CA GLY A 200 -17.03 1.32 -6.44
C GLY A 200 -15.94 0.74 -7.33
N VAL A 201 -16.05 -0.52 -7.72
CA VAL A 201 -15.12 -1.17 -8.68
C VAL A 201 -15.10 -0.46 -10.03
N ILE A 202 -16.27 -0.15 -10.59
CA ILE A 202 -16.36 0.59 -11.88
C ILE A 202 -15.69 1.96 -11.75
N VAL A 203 -15.96 2.67 -10.66
CA VAL A 203 -15.39 4.01 -10.40
C VAL A 203 -13.86 3.93 -10.24
N ILE A 204 -13.34 2.91 -9.54
CA ILE A 204 -11.88 2.67 -9.43
C ILE A 204 -11.26 2.45 -10.82
N ILE A 205 -11.87 1.61 -11.65
CA ILE A 205 -11.37 1.33 -13.00
C ILE A 205 -11.34 2.61 -13.85
N ILE A 206 -12.38 3.43 -13.78
CA ILE A 206 -12.42 4.74 -14.47
C ILE A 206 -11.29 5.64 -13.95
N GLY A 207 -11.11 5.74 -12.63
CA GLY A 207 -10.05 6.52 -12.02
C GLY A 207 -8.66 6.10 -12.49
N LEU A 208 -8.37 4.80 -12.46
CA LEU A 208 -7.11 4.23 -12.95
C LEU A 208 -6.90 4.51 -14.45
N TYR A 209 -7.95 4.37 -15.26
CA TYR A 209 -7.87 4.65 -16.69
C TYR A 209 -7.49 6.11 -16.94
N LEU A 210 -8.11 7.07 -16.24
CA LEU A 210 -7.80 8.50 -16.36
C LEU A 210 -6.35 8.82 -15.95
N VAL A 211 -5.87 8.26 -14.83
CA VAL A 211 -4.48 8.43 -14.38
C VAL A 211 -3.48 7.88 -15.41
N ASN A 212 -3.77 6.68 -15.95
CA ASN A 212 -2.85 6.06 -16.90
C ASN A 212 -2.83 6.73 -18.27
N ARG A 213 -3.90 7.41 -18.68
CA ARG A 213 -3.95 8.21 -19.90
C ARG A 213 -3.21 9.54 -19.80
N ASP A 214 -2.87 9.99 -18.59
CA ASP A 214 -2.12 11.22 -18.44
C ASP A 214 -0.72 11.06 -19.04
N LYS A 215 -0.47 11.81 -20.13
CA LYS A 215 0.83 11.83 -20.82
C LYS A 215 1.89 12.68 -20.09
N LYS A 216 1.47 13.51 -19.13
CA LYS A 216 2.38 14.37 -18.34
C LYS A 216 2.91 13.69 -17.08
N GLY A 217 2.41 12.50 -16.75
CA GLY A 217 2.89 11.72 -15.62
C GLY A 217 4.29 11.16 -15.92
N PHE A 218 5.23 11.56 -15.17
CA PHE A 218 6.65 11.34 -14.84
C PHE A 218 7.41 10.26 -15.57
#